data_ad54fbc89c90d46b37f02f90b76e7b7e
#
_entry.id   ad54fbc89c90d46b37f02f90b76e7b7e
#
_cell.length_a   1.000
_cell.length_b   1.000
_cell.length_c   1.000
_cell.angle_alpha   90.00
_cell.angle_beta   90.00
_cell.angle_gamma   90.00
#
_symmetry.space_group_name_H-M   'P 1'
#
loop_
_entity.id
_entity.type
_entity.pdbx_description
1 polymer ?
#
loop_
_entity_poly.entity_id
_entity_poly.type
_entity_poly.pdbx_seq_one_letter_code
_entity_poly.pdbx_strand_id
1 'polypeptide(L)'
;MKKFLMALLVAAGACASSAADGGCCAANAACTKPAAWQQTLGKVKDLSGDTGISGFMKKAAPAYITGEFDMADRPAKPDFSKPGSLNRADFANRNGFWVVDDAQAKALSTEKHAVKKGDWIGGYFDDAGAFVRGHEVKTLFNMPYGVGQLIMIPLCLIMMYLAIVKGFEPLLLLPIGFGGLLANCPLGGVTAPAMLHDGVISFLSSGLPVMQGGIVEPGGFLYYFFHFGIDTGVFPIMIFMGVGAMTDFGPLIANPKTALLGGAAQFGIFFALFGALGLAAVFGSDFFGVEPLKAAASIGIIGGADGPTAIWLTSRLAPDLLGAIAVAAYSYMALVPIIQPPIMKALTTKEERLIKMPQLRDVTKIEKICFPLIVLLLCAILLPSAVPLIGALMLGNLAKEVGPSVSRIADTMANALINIVTIMLGLSVGSKLACEKFLSGQTLAILALGLCAFCVGTAGGVVMAKIMNLFSKEKINPLIGSAGVSAVPMAARVSNKVAREDDPANFVLMQAMGPNVSGVIGSAVVAGVLYTLCR
;
A
#
# COMPACT_ATOMS: atom_id res chain seq x y z
N MET A 1 21.39 -4.37 22.33
CA MET A 1 20.70 -5.35 21.49
C MET A 1 20.72 -6.77 22.07
N LYS A 2 21.86 -7.41 22.37
CA LYS A 2 21.90 -8.76 23.01
C LYS A 2 21.14 -8.85 24.34
N LYS A 3 21.21 -7.82 25.20
CA LYS A 3 20.50 -7.80 26.50
C LYS A 3 18.97 -7.65 26.37
N PHE A 4 18.49 -7.00 25.30
CA PHE A 4 17.07 -6.83 25.03
C PHE A 4 16.44 -8.11 24.46
N LEU A 5 17.16 -8.82 23.58
CA LEU A 5 16.72 -10.12 23.07
C LEU A 5 16.69 -11.20 24.16
N MET A 6 17.63 -11.15 25.10
CA MET A 6 17.68 -12.07 26.25
C MET A 6 16.55 -11.83 27.25
N ALA A 7 16.14 -10.57 27.45
CA ALA A 7 14.98 -10.24 28.30
C ALA A 7 13.66 -10.74 27.71
N LEU A 8 13.50 -10.71 26.38
CA LEU A 8 12.33 -11.25 25.68
C LEU A 8 12.26 -12.80 25.76
N LEU A 9 13.42 -13.48 25.69
CA LEU A 9 13.49 -14.94 25.81
C LEU A 9 13.26 -15.43 27.25
N VAL A 10 13.65 -14.67 28.26
CA VAL A 10 13.43 -14.99 29.68
C VAL A 10 11.96 -14.76 30.06
N ALA A 11 11.29 -13.76 29.51
CA ALA A 11 9.85 -13.54 29.73
C ALA A 11 8.98 -14.64 29.09
N ALA A 12 9.41 -15.23 27.97
CA ALA A 12 8.74 -16.35 27.32
C ALA A 12 8.96 -17.70 28.05
N GLY A 13 10.04 -17.85 28.80
CA GLY A 13 10.38 -19.08 29.53
C GLY A 13 9.72 -19.22 30.91
N ALA A 14 9.20 -18.13 31.49
CA ALA A 14 8.66 -18.13 32.83
C ALA A 14 7.19 -18.60 32.94
N CYS A 15 6.49 -18.78 31.82
CA CYS A 15 5.10 -19.24 31.80
C CYS A 15 4.91 -20.76 31.61
N ALA A 16 6.00 -21.54 31.52
CA ALA A 16 5.90 -22.97 31.16
C ALA A 16 6.05 -23.95 32.33
N SER A 17 6.18 -23.51 33.59
CA SER A 17 6.39 -24.39 34.71
C SER A 17 5.41 -24.12 35.87
N SER A 18 4.18 -24.55 35.74
CA SER A 18 3.32 -24.89 36.93
C SER A 18 2.03 -25.58 36.46
N ALA A 19 2.16 -26.83 36.14
CA ALA A 19 1.00 -27.72 36.05
C ALA A 19 1.45 -29.16 36.37
N ALA A 20 1.55 -29.48 37.64
CA ALA A 20 1.44 -30.84 38.16
C ALA A 20 1.11 -30.73 39.64
N ASP A 21 -0.08 -31.11 40.04
CA ASP A 21 -0.30 -32.09 41.06
C ASP A 21 -1.81 -32.26 41.33
N GLY A 22 -2.17 -33.49 41.26
CA GLY A 22 -3.52 -33.97 41.40
C GLY A 22 -3.90 -34.36 42.84
N GLY A 23 -5.13 -34.76 42.99
CA GLY A 23 -5.58 -35.41 44.19
C GLY A 23 -7.10 -35.38 44.36
N CYS A 24 -7.71 -36.46 43.98
CA CYS A 24 -8.85 -37.19 44.58
C CYS A 24 -9.81 -36.47 45.52
N CYS A 25 -11.12 -36.52 45.24
CA CYS A 25 -12.09 -37.27 46.03
C CYS A 25 -13.50 -37.26 45.40
N ALA A 26 -14.14 -38.38 45.51
CA ALA A 26 -15.41 -38.76 44.90
C ALA A 26 -16.66 -38.31 45.69
N ALA A 27 -17.80 -38.40 44.98
CA ALA A 27 -19.19 -38.57 45.41
C ALA A 27 -19.99 -37.36 45.91
N ASN A 28 -20.91 -36.90 45.17
CA ASN A 28 -22.36 -37.00 45.27
C ASN A 28 -23.07 -36.01 44.36
N ALA A 29 -24.12 -36.50 43.72
CA ALA A 29 -24.96 -35.76 42.81
C ALA A 29 -25.77 -34.67 43.51
N ALA A 30 -25.62 -33.45 43.05
CA ALA A 30 -26.63 -32.40 43.07
C ALA A 30 -26.26 -31.39 41.98
N CYS A 31 -27.20 -31.08 41.12
CA CYS A 31 -27.08 -30.09 40.06
C CYS A 31 -26.84 -28.70 40.67
N THR A 32 -25.59 -28.36 40.91
CA THR A 32 -25.18 -27.05 41.39
C THR A 32 -24.57 -26.29 40.18
N LYS A 33 -25.06 -25.05 39.98
CA LYS A 33 -24.42 -24.09 39.07
C LYS A 33 -22.91 -24.15 39.28
N PRO A 34 -22.11 -24.23 38.24
CA PRO A 34 -20.66 -24.28 38.40
C PRO A 34 -20.21 -23.14 39.31
N ALA A 35 -19.38 -23.45 40.29
CA ALA A 35 -18.89 -22.48 41.25
C ALA A 35 -18.20 -21.33 40.50
N ALA A 36 -18.35 -20.12 41.02
CA ALA A 36 -17.82 -18.90 40.37
C ALA A 36 -16.34 -19.01 39.95
N TRP A 37 -15.54 -19.80 40.71
CA TRP A 37 -14.13 -20.05 40.35
C TRP A 37 -13.96 -20.96 39.11
N GLN A 38 -14.89 -21.88 38.83
CA GLN A 38 -14.86 -22.73 37.63
C GLN A 38 -15.22 -21.91 36.39
N GLN A 39 -16.13 -20.93 36.50
CA GLN A 39 -16.41 -19.97 35.45
C GLN A 39 -15.21 -19.05 35.23
N THR A 40 -14.50 -18.65 36.28
CA THR A 40 -13.28 -17.86 36.20
C THR A 40 -12.13 -18.64 35.58
N LEU A 41 -11.98 -19.93 35.93
CA LEU A 41 -10.99 -20.83 35.30
C LEU A 41 -11.29 -21.10 33.81
N GLY A 42 -12.58 -21.22 33.46
CA GLY A 42 -13.02 -21.25 32.06
C GLY A 42 -12.55 -20.01 31.31
N LYS A 43 -12.85 -18.82 31.82
CA LYS A 43 -12.41 -17.54 31.27
C LYS A 43 -10.88 -17.40 31.19
N VAL A 44 -10.13 -17.90 32.15
CA VAL A 44 -8.66 -17.90 32.14
C VAL A 44 -8.10 -18.87 31.10
N LYS A 45 -8.74 -20.03 30.89
CA LYS A 45 -8.39 -20.96 29.81
C LYS A 45 -8.68 -20.34 28.43
N ASP A 46 -9.82 -19.66 28.30
CA ASP A 46 -10.16 -18.91 27.08
C ASP A 46 -9.15 -17.78 26.83
N LEU A 47 -8.76 -17.06 27.91
CA LEU A 47 -7.70 -16.04 27.81
C LEU A 47 -6.35 -16.62 27.37
N SER A 48 -6.00 -17.84 27.77
CA SER A 48 -4.75 -18.48 27.32
C SER A 48 -4.79 -18.88 25.86
N GLY A 49 -5.99 -19.15 25.31
CA GLY A 49 -6.22 -19.40 23.88
C GLY A 49 -6.12 -18.15 23.02
N ASP A 50 -6.34 -16.97 23.62
CA ASP A 50 -6.33 -15.67 22.92
C ASP A 50 -5.01 -14.91 23.08
N THR A 51 -3.92 -15.60 23.41
CA THR A 51 -2.59 -14.98 23.46
C THR A 51 -1.98 -14.81 22.06
N GLY A 52 -1.13 -13.81 21.89
CA GLY A 52 -0.39 -13.61 20.64
C GLY A 52 0.42 -14.84 20.21
N ILE A 53 0.86 -15.68 21.18
CA ILE A 53 1.58 -16.94 20.90
C ILE A 53 0.65 -17.94 20.22
N SER A 54 -0.61 -18.08 20.66
CA SER A 54 -1.59 -18.97 20.03
C SER A 54 -1.94 -18.50 18.61
N GLY A 55 -1.91 -17.19 18.37
CA GLY A 55 -2.13 -16.60 17.04
C GLY A 55 -1.11 -17.07 16.01
N PHE A 56 0.17 -17.23 16.38
CA PHE A 56 1.19 -17.78 15.47
C PHE A 56 1.00 -19.25 15.13
N MET A 57 0.20 -19.98 15.91
CA MET A 57 -0.12 -21.39 15.63
C MET A 57 -1.32 -21.53 14.68
N LYS A 58 -2.02 -20.46 14.35
CA LYS A 58 -3.16 -20.51 13.43
C LYS A 58 -2.69 -20.81 12.01
N LYS A 59 -3.39 -21.72 11.34
CA LYS A 59 -3.10 -22.15 9.98
C LYS A 59 -3.70 -21.20 8.94
N ALA A 60 -4.84 -20.60 9.25
CA ALA A 60 -5.62 -19.79 8.34
C ALA A 60 -5.70 -18.33 8.77
N ALA A 61 -5.78 -17.43 7.81
CA ALA A 61 -6.09 -16.03 8.03
C ALA A 61 -7.58 -15.87 8.41
N PRO A 62 -7.92 -14.89 9.27
CA PRO A 62 -9.32 -14.54 9.47
C PRO A 62 -9.98 -14.10 8.15
N ALA A 63 -11.18 -14.60 7.86
CA ALA A 63 -11.88 -14.34 6.60
C ALA A 63 -12.12 -12.84 6.32
N TYR A 64 -12.28 -12.03 7.36
CA TYR A 64 -12.47 -10.58 7.23
C TYR A 64 -11.21 -9.83 6.73
N ILE A 65 -10.02 -10.47 6.78
CA ILE A 65 -8.78 -9.85 6.29
C ILE A 65 -8.62 -10.05 4.79
N THR A 66 -8.91 -11.27 4.30
CA THR A 66 -8.67 -11.68 2.91
C THR A 66 -9.93 -11.84 2.08
N GLY A 67 -11.10 -11.88 2.72
CA GLY A 67 -12.32 -12.40 2.11
C GLY A 67 -12.25 -13.90 1.80
N GLU A 68 -11.29 -14.59 2.39
CA GLU A 68 -10.99 -16.00 2.21
C GLU A 68 -11.26 -16.76 3.52
N PHE A 69 -11.45 -18.07 3.46
CA PHE A 69 -11.68 -18.91 4.63
C PHE A 69 -10.90 -20.22 4.52
N ASP A 70 -10.56 -20.81 5.64
CA ASP A 70 -9.98 -22.16 5.69
C ASP A 70 -11.09 -23.19 5.90
N MET A 71 -11.09 -24.22 5.06
CA MET A 71 -12.04 -25.34 5.17
C MET A 71 -11.89 -26.12 6.50
N ALA A 72 -10.74 -26.00 7.17
CA ALA A 72 -10.52 -26.62 8.47
C ALA A 72 -11.29 -25.92 9.60
N ASP A 73 -11.60 -24.64 9.45
CA ASP A 73 -12.30 -23.84 10.47
C ASP A 73 -13.84 -23.88 10.31
N ARG A 74 -14.36 -24.60 9.32
CA ARG A 74 -15.81 -24.73 9.16
C ARG A 74 -16.42 -25.54 10.32
N PRO A 75 -17.60 -25.14 10.82
CA PRO A 75 -18.28 -25.88 11.86
C PRO A 75 -18.70 -27.27 11.37
N ALA A 76 -18.91 -28.21 12.31
CA ALA A 76 -19.40 -29.54 11.99
C ALA A 76 -20.71 -29.44 11.19
N LYS A 77 -20.84 -30.30 10.16
CA LYS A 77 -22.03 -30.31 9.30
C LYS A 77 -23.28 -30.61 10.12
N PRO A 78 -24.30 -29.73 10.15
CA PRO A 78 -25.51 -29.98 10.91
C PRO A 78 -26.32 -31.12 10.30
N ASP A 79 -27.12 -31.76 11.12
CA ASP A 79 -28.05 -32.82 10.66
C ASP A 79 -29.31 -32.16 10.09
N PHE A 80 -29.36 -31.99 8.79
CA PHE A 80 -30.48 -31.35 8.07
C PHE A 80 -31.80 -32.11 8.17
N SER A 81 -31.80 -33.31 8.76
CA SER A 81 -33.03 -34.11 8.95
C SER A 81 -33.77 -33.76 10.26
N LYS A 82 -33.12 -33.05 11.21
CA LYS A 82 -33.66 -32.70 12.50
C LYS A 82 -34.11 -31.22 12.53
N PRO A 83 -35.41 -30.96 12.77
CA PRO A 83 -35.86 -29.58 12.98
C PRO A 83 -35.16 -29.00 14.24
N GLY A 84 -34.50 -27.85 14.08
CA GLY A 84 -33.78 -27.19 15.18
C GLY A 84 -32.29 -27.54 15.29
N SER A 85 -31.71 -28.37 14.39
CA SER A 85 -30.28 -28.64 14.34
C SER A 85 -29.44 -27.45 13.86
N LEU A 86 -30.09 -26.47 13.25
CA LEU A 86 -29.47 -25.21 12.83
C LEU A 86 -29.51 -24.24 13.99
N ASN A 87 -28.52 -24.32 14.86
CA ASN A 87 -28.37 -23.39 15.96
C ASN A 87 -27.88 -22.03 15.45
N ARG A 88 -28.32 -20.95 16.09
CA ARG A 88 -27.90 -19.57 15.83
C ARG A 88 -26.36 -19.43 15.82
N ALA A 89 -25.66 -20.28 16.56
CA ALA A 89 -24.20 -20.39 16.60
C ALA A 89 -23.58 -20.82 15.26
N ASP A 90 -24.29 -21.63 14.47
CA ASP A 90 -23.77 -22.11 13.17
C ASP A 90 -23.75 -21.02 12.10
N PHE A 91 -24.59 -19.99 12.26
CA PHE A 91 -24.65 -18.81 11.40
C PHE A 91 -23.87 -17.62 11.98
N ALA A 92 -23.66 -17.59 13.29
CA ALA A 92 -22.85 -16.56 13.93
C ALA A 92 -21.35 -16.74 13.65
N ASN A 93 -20.96 -17.87 13.07
CA ASN A 93 -19.59 -18.09 12.67
C ASN A 93 -19.29 -17.21 11.43
N ARG A 94 -18.40 -16.25 11.59
CA ARG A 94 -18.04 -15.23 10.58
C ARG A 94 -17.43 -15.82 9.29
N ASN A 95 -17.18 -17.14 9.27
CA ASN A 95 -16.49 -17.82 8.19
C ASN A 95 -17.42 -18.43 7.12
N GLY A 96 -18.73 -18.22 7.23
CA GLY A 96 -19.68 -18.72 6.24
C GLY A 96 -20.95 -19.35 6.84
N PHE A 97 -21.71 -20.02 5.99
CA PHE A 97 -22.95 -20.69 6.37
C PHE A 97 -23.21 -21.97 5.54
N TRP A 98 -24.02 -22.87 6.08
CA TRP A 98 -24.47 -24.07 5.38
C TRP A 98 -25.71 -23.78 4.52
N VAL A 99 -25.73 -24.29 3.30
CA VAL A 99 -26.89 -24.22 2.41
C VAL A 99 -27.95 -25.22 2.88
N VAL A 100 -29.08 -24.70 3.39
CA VAL A 100 -30.08 -25.53 4.09
C VAL A 100 -31.21 -26.03 3.18
N ASP A 101 -31.46 -25.37 2.04
CA ASP A 101 -32.52 -25.75 1.11
C ASP A 101 -32.10 -25.63 -0.35
N ASP A 102 -32.91 -26.22 -1.24
CA ASP A 102 -32.64 -26.23 -2.67
C ASP A 102 -32.92 -24.85 -3.33
N ALA A 103 -33.77 -24.01 -2.72
CA ALA A 103 -34.02 -22.67 -3.22
C ALA A 103 -32.79 -21.79 -3.02
N GLN A 104 -32.14 -21.86 -1.85
CA GLN A 104 -30.86 -21.19 -1.58
C GLN A 104 -29.76 -21.72 -2.51
N ALA A 105 -29.69 -23.06 -2.69
CA ALA A 105 -28.72 -23.68 -3.57
C ALA A 105 -28.83 -23.16 -5.01
N LYS A 106 -30.07 -23.06 -5.53
CA LYS A 106 -30.35 -22.55 -6.87
C LYS A 106 -30.01 -21.05 -7.00
N ALA A 107 -30.35 -20.25 -5.99
CA ALA A 107 -30.06 -18.82 -6.00
C ALA A 107 -28.55 -18.49 -5.92
N LEU A 108 -27.79 -19.34 -5.24
CA LEU A 108 -26.34 -19.20 -5.06
C LEU A 108 -25.51 -19.83 -6.18
N SER A 109 -26.12 -20.67 -7.04
CA SER A 109 -25.44 -21.30 -8.16
C SER A 109 -25.15 -20.26 -9.27
N THR A 110 -23.92 -20.31 -9.79
CA THR A 110 -23.50 -19.52 -10.96
C THR A 110 -23.14 -20.45 -12.11
N GLU A 111 -23.01 -19.92 -13.34
CA GLU A 111 -22.62 -20.72 -14.52
C GLU A 111 -21.32 -21.53 -14.31
N LYS A 112 -20.41 -21.03 -13.48
CA LYS A 112 -19.11 -21.66 -13.20
C LYS A 112 -19.13 -22.57 -11.96
N HIS A 113 -20.08 -22.39 -11.02
CA HIS A 113 -20.10 -23.10 -9.74
C HIS A 113 -21.54 -23.51 -9.37
N ALA A 114 -21.84 -24.80 -9.46
CA ALA A 114 -23.10 -25.36 -9.00
C ALA A 114 -23.05 -25.59 -7.48
N VAL A 115 -23.97 -24.99 -6.75
CA VAL A 115 -24.13 -25.14 -5.30
C VAL A 115 -25.26 -26.13 -5.03
N LYS A 116 -25.10 -27.01 -4.03
CA LYS A 116 -26.10 -28.01 -3.65
C LYS A 116 -26.50 -27.81 -2.17
N LYS A 117 -27.69 -28.29 -1.83
CA LYS A 117 -28.10 -28.38 -0.44
C LYS A 117 -27.06 -29.16 0.38
N GLY A 118 -26.66 -28.62 1.51
CA GLY A 118 -25.63 -29.18 2.36
C GLY A 118 -24.20 -28.79 2.01
N ASP A 119 -24.02 -27.88 1.06
CA ASP A 119 -22.71 -27.28 0.80
C ASP A 119 -22.43 -26.16 1.81
N TRP A 120 -21.15 -25.97 2.10
CA TRP A 120 -20.69 -24.84 2.91
C TRP A 120 -20.29 -23.69 2.00
N ILE A 121 -20.84 -22.52 2.24
CA ILE A 121 -20.45 -21.29 1.54
C ILE A 121 -19.62 -20.44 2.50
N GLY A 122 -18.32 -20.39 2.27
CA GLY A 122 -17.40 -19.56 3.02
C GLY A 122 -17.54 -18.08 2.69
N GLY A 123 -17.30 -17.23 3.67
CA GLY A 123 -17.38 -15.79 3.54
C GLY A 123 -17.59 -15.10 4.89
N TYR A 124 -17.87 -13.80 4.83
CA TYR A 124 -18.10 -12.99 6.02
C TYR A 124 -19.21 -11.95 5.74
N PHE A 125 -19.76 -11.36 6.79
CA PHE A 125 -20.68 -10.23 6.67
C PHE A 125 -19.88 -8.92 6.76
N ASP A 126 -20.12 -8.01 5.81
CA ASP A 126 -19.52 -6.69 5.83
C ASP A 126 -20.19 -5.77 6.88
N ASP A 127 -19.70 -4.54 6.99
CA ASP A 127 -20.21 -3.51 7.90
C ASP A 127 -21.66 -3.06 7.57
N ALA A 128 -22.12 -3.28 6.35
CA ALA A 128 -23.50 -3.05 5.93
C ALA A 128 -24.42 -4.26 6.20
N GLY A 129 -23.87 -5.38 6.71
CA GLY A 129 -24.59 -6.62 6.96
C GLY A 129 -24.82 -7.47 5.71
N ALA A 130 -24.17 -7.17 4.59
CA ALA A 130 -24.23 -7.98 3.38
C ALA A 130 -23.19 -9.11 3.43
N PHE A 131 -23.57 -10.31 2.95
CA PHE A 131 -22.64 -11.46 2.92
C PHE A 131 -21.69 -11.34 1.73
N VAL A 132 -20.39 -11.24 2.03
CA VAL A 132 -19.31 -11.26 1.05
C VAL A 132 -18.76 -12.69 0.96
N ARG A 133 -18.86 -13.29 -0.24
CA ARG A 133 -18.38 -14.66 -0.48
C ARG A 133 -16.87 -14.69 -0.38
N GLY A 134 -16.34 -15.54 0.49
CA GLY A 134 -14.92 -15.80 0.61
C GLY A 134 -14.40 -16.83 -0.38
N HIS A 135 -13.09 -16.87 -0.52
CA HIS A 135 -12.39 -17.89 -1.29
C HIS A 135 -11.56 -18.76 -0.33
N GLU A 136 -11.27 -20.00 -0.74
CA GLU A 136 -10.39 -20.88 0.03
C GLU A 136 -8.98 -20.29 0.08
N VAL A 137 -8.41 -20.19 1.29
CA VAL A 137 -7.09 -19.58 1.49
C VAL A 137 -6.02 -20.48 0.87
N LYS A 138 -5.34 -19.98 -0.15
CA LYS A 138 -4.14 -20.57 -0.72
C LYS A 138 -2.93 -19.71 -0.36
N THR A 139 -2.26 -20.07 0.72
CA THR A 139 -1.01 -19.39 1.10
C THR A 139 0.13 -19.77 0.15
N LEU A 140 1.04 -18.83 -0.11
CA LEU A 140 2.25 -19.12 -0.86
C LEU A 140 3.03 -20.24 -0.16
N PHE A 141 3.41 -21.30 -0.90
CA PHE A 141 4.11 -22.49 -0.38
C PHE A 141 3.32 -23.31 0.66
N ASN A 142 1.99 -23.24 0.73
CA ASN A 142 1.17 -23.92 1.74
C ASN A 142 1.62 -23.65 3.19
N MET A 143 2.17 -22.45 3.46
CA MET A 143 2.60 -22.09 4.79
C MET A 143 1.40 -21.76 5.70
N PRO A 144 1.42 -22.19 6.97
CA PRO A 144 0.44 -21.75 7.96
C PRO A 144 0.45 -20.22 8.11
N TYR A 145 -0.71 -19.61 8.27
CA TYR A 145 -0.86 -18.15 8.41
C TYR A 145 0.06 -17.55 9.48
N GLY A 146 0.12 -18.18 10.67
CA GLY A 146 1.00 -17.71 11.75
C GLY A 146 2.49 -17.72 11.39
N VAL A 147 2.93 -18.66 10.54
CA VAL A 147 4.31 -18.68 10.03
C VAL A 147 4.55 -17.51 9.09
N GLY A 148 3.57 -17.17 8.25
CA GLY A 148 3.63 -15.98 7.41
C GLY A 148 3.79 -14.71 8.24
N GLN A 149 3.04 -14.56 9.33
CA GLN A 149 3.18 -13.42 10.26
C GLN A 149 4.59 -13.37 10.89
N LEU A 150 5.15 -14.53 11.29
CA LEU A 150 6.51 -14.64 11.82
C LEU A 150 7.58 -14.19 10.80
N ILE A 151 7.35 -14.38 9.50
CA ILE A 151 8.25 -13.91 8.44
C ILE A 151 8.10 -12.40 8.23
N MET A 152 6.87 -11.87 8.28
CA MET A 152 6.61 -10.46 8.04
C MET A 152 7.12 -9.55 9.15
N ILE A 153 7.09 -9.99 10.41
CA ILE A 153 7.60 -9.20 11.54
C ILE A 153 9.08 -8.81 11.38
N PRO A 154 10.03 -9.73 11.13
CA PRO A 154 11.41 -9.35 10.82
C PRO A 154 11.56 -8.43 9.62
N LEU A 155 10.76 -8.63 8.56
CA LEU A 155 10.78 -7.76 7.40
C LEU A 155 10.40 -6.32 7.77
N CYS A 156 9.33 -6.14 8.54
CA CYS A 156 8.91 -4.84 9.05
C CYS A 156 9.98 -4.20 9.96
N LEU A 157 10.63 -4.99 10.82
CA LEU A 157 11.73 -4.52 11.68
C LEU A 157 12.96 -4.11 10.85
N ILE A 158 13.27 -4.80 9.75
CA ILE A 158 14.34 -4.41 8.82
C ILE A 158 13.99 -3.08 8.16
N MET A 159 12.75 -2.87 7.70
CA MET A 159 12.31 -1.59 7.15
C MET A 159 12.48 -0.45 8.17
N MET A 160 12.06 -0.66 9.41
CA MET A 160 12.25 0.31 10.50
C MET A 160 13.75 0.56 10.78
N TYR A 161 14.58 -0.47 10.76
CA TYR A 161 16.04 -0.34 10.91
C TYR A 161 16.64 0.51 9.79
N LEU A 162 16.23 0.30 8.54
CA LEU A 162 16.68 1.11 7.40
C LEU A 162 16.26 2.58 7.57
N ALA A 163 15.04 2.83 8.05
CA ALA A 163 14.56 4.18 8.33
C ALA A 163 15.37 4.86 9.44
N ILE A 164 15.55 4.18 10.58
CA ILE A 164 16.14 4.78 11.80
C ILE A 164 17.66 4.88 11.70
N VAL A 165 18.33 3.78 11.31
CA VAL A 165 19.81 3.70 11.38
C VAL A 165 20.47 4.17 10.08
N LYS A 166 19.86 3.86 8.94
CA LYS A 166 20.39 4.26 7.63
C LYS A 166 19.83 5.59 7.12
N GLY A 167 18.79 6.12 7.78
CA GLY A 167 18.18 7.39 7.41
C GLY A 167 17.45 7.36 6.05
N PHE A 168 16.99 6.18 5.63
CA PHE A 168 16.27 6.03 4.37
C PHE A 168 14.83 6.47 4.54
N GLU A 169 14.51 7.67 4.07
CA GLU A 169 13.18 8.29 4.08
C GLU A 169 12.39 7.99 5.37
N PRO A 170 12.89 8.45 6.54
CA PRO A 170 12.33 8.04 7.84
C PRO A 170 10.88 8.45 8.02
N LEU A 171 10.42 9.54 7.37
CA LEU A 171 9.03 10.00 7.46
C LEU A 171 8.01 9.01 6.86
N LEU A 172 8.42 8.22 5.87
CA LEU A 172 7.56 7.24 5.20
C LEU A 172 7.84 5.82 5.67
N LEU A 173 9.11 5.40 5.63
CA LEU A 173 9.48 4.00 5.85
C LEU A 173 9.25 3.56 7.30
N LEU A 174 9.38 4.48 8.27
CA LEU A 174 9.11 4.18 9.68
C LEU A 174 7.62 3.88 9.94
N PRO A 175 6.66 4.75 9.55
CA PRO A 175 5.24 4.45 9.72
C PRO A 175 4.78 3.23 8.90
N ILE A 176 5.32 2.99 7.70
CA ILE A 176 5.00 1.80 6.90
C ILE A 176 5.46 0.53 7.63
N GLY A 177 6.72 0.49 8.09
CA GLY A 177 7.24 -0.65 8.84
C GLY A 177 6.48 -0.90 10.14
N PHE A 178 6.10 0.16 10.86
CA PHE A 178 5.33 0.05 12.10
C PHE A 178 3.88 -0.41 11.83
N GLY A 179 3.23 0.13 10.80
CA GLY A 179 1.90 -0.31 10.37
C GLY A 179 1.89 -1.79 9.96
N GLY A 180 2.93 -2.23 9.23
CA GLY A 180 3.12 -3.64 8.87
C GLY A 180 3.37 -4.53 10.08
N LEU A 181 4.12 -4.05 11.08
CA LEU A 181 4.31 -4.76 12.34
C LEU A 181 2.96 -4.95 13.06
N LEU A 182 2.15 -3.89 13.18
CA LEU A 182 0.83 -3.95 13.80
C LEU A 182 -0.13 -4.87 13.05
N ALA A 183 -0.10 -4.88 11.71
CA ALA A 183 -0.95 -5.74 10.88
C ALA A 183 -0.62 -7.23 11.04
N ASN A 184 0.64 -7.56 11.35
CA ASN A 184 1.10 -8.93 11.56
C ASN A 184 1.18 -9.32 13.04
N CYS A 185 0.70 -8.45 13.97
CA CYS A 185 0.54 -8.83 15.37
C CYS A 185 -0.64 -9.81 15.50
N PRO A 186 -0.42 -11.05 15.98
CA PRO A 186 -1.48 -12.03 16.12
C PRO A 186 -2.59 -11.51 17.05
N LEU A 187 -3.85 -11.71 16.64
CA LEU A 187 -5.04 -11.35 17.42
C LEU A 187 -5.18 -9.84 17.75
N GLY A 188 -4.36 -8.99 17.14
CA GLY A 188 -4.37 -7.56 17.43
C GLY A 188 -5.61 -6.81 16.94
N GLY A 189 -6.30 -7.32 15.90
CA GLY A 189 -7.54 -6.74 15.36
C GLY A 189 -7.42 -5.32 14.79
N VAL A 190 -6.21 -4.76 14.71
CA VAL A 190 -5.98 -3.34 14.34
C VAL A 190 -6.36 -3.00 12.89
N THR A 191 -6.46 -4.02 12.04
CA THR A 191 -6.85 -3.92 10.62
C THR A 191 -8.24 -4.49 10.35
N ALA A 192 -8.90 -5.05 11.39
CA ALA A 192 -10.20 -5.67 11.25
C ALA A 192 -11.25 -4.65 10.78
N PRO A 193 -12.12 -4.98 9.82
CA PRO A 193 -13.24 -4.14 9.44
C PRO A 193 -14.26 -4.04 10.57
N ALA A 194 -15.09 -2.99 10.54
CA ALA A 194 -16.28 -2.94 11.38
C ALA A 194 -17.23 -4.07 10.98
N MET A 195 -17.82 -4.78 11.94
CA MET A 195 -18.69 -5.91 11.67
C MET A 195 -19.97 -5.86 12.49
N LEU A 196 -21.07 -6.33 11.89
CA LEU A 196 -22.32 -6.56 12.61
C LEU A 196 -22.22 -7.85 13.44
N HIS A 197 -22.57 -7.75 14.72
CA HIS A 197 -22.53 -8.83 15.69
C HIS A 197 -23.90 -9.07 16.30
N ASP A 198 -24.26 -10.33 16.55
CA ASP A 198 -25.54 -10.72 17.17
C ASP A 198 -26.82 -10.29 16.43
N GLY A 199 -26.73 -9.96 15.16
CA GLY A 199 -27.90 -9.70 14.32
C GLY A 199 -28.67 -10.97 13.93
N VAL A 200 -29.88 -10.79 13.43
CA VAL A 200 -30.68 -11.88 12.85
C VAL A 200 -30.28 -12.06 11.40
N ILE A 201 -29.87 -13.27 11.04
CA ILE A 201 -29.59 -13.59 9.63
C ILE A 201 -30.93 -13.80 8.93
N SER A 202 -31.24 -12.98 7.94
CA SER A 202 -32.36 -13.16 7.00
C SER A 202 -31.82 -13.47 5.61
N PHE A 203 -32.66 -14.08 4.78
CA PHE A 203 -32.27 -14.37 3.41
C PHE A 203 -33.10 -13.50 2.45
N LEU A 204 -32.42 -12.82 1.53
CA LEU A 204 -33.07 -12.11 0.45
C LEU A 204 -33.79 -13.10 -0.48
N SER A 205 -34.71 -12.62 -1.30
CA SER A 205 -35.37 -13.41 -2.36
C SER A 205 -34.35 -14.04 -3.35
N SER A 206 -33.16 -13.48 -3.43
CA SER A 206 -32.02 -14.04 -4.18
C SER A 206 -31.31 -15.21 -3.48
N GLY A 207 -31.72 -15.60 -2.25
CA GLY A 207 -31.07 -16.62 -1.46
C GLY A 207 -29.80 -16.17 -0.73
N LEU A 208 -29.39 -14.91 -0.89
CA LEU A 208 -28.22 -14.37 -0.19
C LEU A 208 -28.58 -14.03 1.26
N PRO A 209 -27.75 -14.43 2.23
CA PRO A 209 -27.95 -14.05 3.62
C PRO A 209 -27.64 -12.56 3.83
N VAL A 210 -28.41 -11.92 4.66
CA VAL A 210 -28.20 -10.54 5.14
C VAL A 210 -28.40 -10.49 6.64
N MET A 211 -27.53 -9.81 7.35
CA MET A 211 -27.64 -9.59 8.79
C MET A 211 -28.51 -8.37 9.07
N GLN A 212 -29.58 -8.54 9.82
CA GLN A 212 -30.48 -7.46 10.21
C GLN A 212 -30.51 -7.29 11.72
N GLY A 213 -30.30 -6.05 12.16
CA GLY A 213 -30.19 -5.72 13.58
C GLY A 213 -28.93 -6.32 14.18
N GLY A 214 -28.41 -5.73 15.20
CA GLY A 214 -27.20 -6.18 15.84
C GLY A 214 -26.33 -5.01 16.26
N ILE A 215 -25.30 -5.32 17.02
CA ILE A 215 -24.32 -4.35 17.49
C ILE A 215 -23.20 -4.27 16.46
N VAL A 216 -22.88 -3.07 15.98
CA VAL A 216 -21.71 -2.87 15.13
C VAL A 216 -20.47 -2.95 15.99
N GLU A 217 -19.66 -3.97 15.79
CA GLU A 217 -18.34 -4.07 16.39
C GLU A 217 -17.42 -3.08 15.66
N PRO A 218 -16.82 -2.10 16.38
CA PRO A 218 -15.97 -1.10 15.70
C PRO A 218 -14.74 -1.77 15.08
N GLY A 219 -14.39 -1.35 13.88
CA GLY A 219 -13.18 -1.80 13.20
C GLY A 219 -11.91 -1.32 13.91
N GLY A 220 -10.78 -1.89 13.53
CA GLY A 220 -9.47 -1.46 13.98
C GLY A 220 -9.14 -0.04 13.49
N PHE A 221 -8.30 0.70 14.21
CA PHE A 221 -8.00 2.10 13.85
C PHE A 221 -7.30 2.23 12.49
N LEU A 222 -6.48 1.24 12.09
CA LEU A 222 -5.84 1.23 10.76
C LEU A 222 -6.86 1.01 9.63
N TYR A 223 -7.93 0.28 9.89
CA TYR A 223 -9.05 0.14 8.97
C TYR A 223 -9.66 1.51 8.63
N TYR A 224 -9.97 2.31 9.65
CA TYR A 224 -10.55 3.64 9.44
C TYR A 224 -9.57 4.60 8.76
N PHE A 225 -8.28 4.58 9.11
CA PHE A 225 -7.27 5.41 8.45
C PHE A 225 -7.18 5.07 6.96
N PHE A 226 -7.23 3.77 6.63
CA PHE A 226 -7.19 3.33 5.25
C PHE A 226 -8.41 3.80 4.46
N HIS A 227 -9.62 3.52 4.97
CA HIS A 227 -10.85 3.88 4.29
C HIS A 227 -11.05 5.39 4.16
N PHE A 228 -10.81 6.14 5.24
CA PHE A 228 -10.91 7.60 5.18
C PHE A 228 -9.87 8.22 4.24
N GLY A 229 -8.63 7.79 4.29
CA GLY A 229 -7.55 8.50 3.63
C GLY A 229 -7.22 8.01 2.23
N ILE A 230 -7.24 6.69 2.04
CA ILE A 230 -6.78 6.05 0.80
C ILE A 230 -7.94 5.80 -0.15
N ASP A 231 -9.02 5.16 0.30
CA ASP A 231 -10.16 4.84 -0.57
C ASP A 231 -10.86 6.09 -1.08
N THR A 232 -10.96 7.13 -0.25
CA THR A 232 -11.46 8.44 -0.69
C THR A 232 -10.49 9.20 -1.59
N GLY A 233 -9.19 8.84 -1.57
CA GLY A 233 -8.12 9.55 -2.28
C GLY A 233 -7.70 10.87 -1.65
N VAL A 234 -8.15 11.17 -0.42
CA VAL A 234 -7.83 12.43 0.29
C VAL A 234 -6.35 12.53 0.61
N PHE A 235 -5.72 11.47 1.15
CA PHE A 235 -4.30 11.51 1.51
C PHE A 235 -3.38 11.79 0.31
N PRO A 236 -3.50 11.11 -0.84
CA PRO A 236 -2.70 11.45 -2.02
C PRO A 236 -2.81 12.91 -2.43
N ILE A 237 -4.03 13.47 -2.45
CA ILE A 237 -4.27 14.86 -2.84
C ILE A 237 -3.61 15.84 -1.84
N MET A 238 -3.74 15.59 -0.53
CA MET A 238 -3.12 16.41 0.51
C MET A 238 -1.59 16.34 0.47
N ILE A 239 -1.01 15.20 0.14
CA ILE A 239 0.44 15.06 -0.04
C ILE A 239 0.89 15.88 -1.25
N PHE A 240 0.17 15.83 -2.39
CA PHE A 240 0.47 16.65 -3.55
C PHE A 240 0.44 18.14 -3.23
N MET A 241 -0.49 18.59 -2.40
CA MET A 241 -0.55 19.97 -1.92
C MET A 241 0.71 20.33 -1.11
N GLY A 242 1.14 19.48 -0.19
CA GLY A 242 2.37 19.66 0.59
C GLY A 242 3.61 19.65 -0.28
N VAL A 243 3.73 18.70 -1.22
CA VAL A 243 4.83 18.64 -2.20
C VAL A 243 4.88 19.91 -3.04
N GLY A 244 3.73 20.43 -3.48
CA GLY A 244 3.64 21.71 -4.20
C GLY A 244 4.21 22.88 -3.40
N ALA A 245 3.88 22.97 -2.09
CA ALA A 245 4.38 24.00 -1.20
C ALA A 245 5.89 23.87 -0.93
N MET A 246 6.45 22.66 -0.97
CA MET A 246 7.90 22.43 -0.82
C MET A 246 8.67 22.65 -2.14
N THR A 247 8.03 22.49 -3.28
CA THR A 247 8.66 22.48 -4.60
C THR A 247 8.97 23.89 -5.10
N ASP A 248 10.14 24.05 -5.73
CA ASP A 248 10.50 25.26 -6.46
C ASP A 248 10.45 24.98 -7.97
N PHE A 249 9.51 25.61 -8.66
CA PHE A 249 9.38 25.54 -10.12
C PHE A 249 10.32 26.47 -10.88
N GLY A 250 11.04 27.35 -10.18
CA GLY A 250 11.99 28.28 -10.77
C GLY A 250 12.96 27.63 -11.75
N PRO A 251 13.64 26.52 -11.41
CA PRO A 251 14.54 25.84 -12.32
C PRO A 251 13.88 25.33 -13.62
N LEU A 252 12.62 24.86 -13.53
CA LEU A 252 11.86 24.42 -14.70
C LEU A 252 11.44 25.60 -15.59
N ILE A 253 11.00 26.71 -14.99
CA ILE A 253 10.63 27.94 -15.70
C ILE A 253 11.87 28.57 -16.35
N ALA A 254 13.02 28.55 -15.66
CA ALA A 254 14.27 29.08 -16.17
C ALA A 254 14.78 28.31 -17.40
N ASN A 255 14.62 26.97 -17.42
CA ASN A 255 15.04 26.13 -18.54
C ASN A 255 13.96 25.07 -18.87
N PRO A 256 12.91 25.44 -19.65
CA PRO A 256 11.81 24.54 -19.97
C PRO A 256 12.22 23.28 -20.76
N LYS A 257 13.38 23.29 -21.43
CA LYS A 257 13.91 22.12 -22.16
C LYS A 257 14.15 20.92 -21.22
N THR A 258 14.40 21.18 -19.95
CA THR A 258 14.58 20.14 -18.93
C THR A 258 13.30 19.34 -18.66
N ALA A 259 12.13 19.85 -19.06
CA ALA A 259 10.87 19.09 -19.02
C ALA A 259 10.92 17.81 -19.85
N LEU A 260 11.68 17.79 -20.95
CA LEU A 260 11.86 16.59 -21.76
C LEU A 260 12.57 15.46 -21.01
N LEU A 261 13.45 15.80 -20.07
CA LEU A 261 14.15 14.82 -19.24
C LEU A 261 13.18 14.15 -18.25
N GLY A 262 12.27 14.93 -17.63
CA GLY A 262 11.20 14.40 -16.80
C GLY A 262 10.22 13.53 -17.59
N GLY A 263 9.84 13.97 -18.80
CA GLY A 263 9.01 13.19 -19.73
C GLY A 263 9.66 11.86 -20.11
N ALA A 264 10.96 11.86 -20.41
CA ALA A 264 11.68 10.64 -20.75
C ALA A 264 11.80 9.65 -19.59
N ALA A 265 11.87 10.13 -18.35
CA ALA A 265 11.87 9.26 -17.19
C ALA A 265 10.53 8.49 -17.04
N GLN A 266 9.42 8.98 -17.63
CA GLN A 266 8.13 8.27 -17.63
C GLN A 266 8.14 6.99 -18.51
N PHE A 267 9.19 6.73 -19.29
CA PHE A 267 9.36 5.43 -19.97
C PHE A 267 9.29 4.25 -18.99
N GLY A 268 9.67 4.46 -17.72
CA GLY A 268 9.51 3.45 -16.68
C GLY A 268 8.05 3.02 -16.49
N ILE A 269 7.10 3.95 -16.56
CA ILE A 269 5.66 3.66 -16.45
C ILE A 269 5.21 2.74 -17.59
N PHE A 270 5.54 3.09 -18.82
CA PHE A 270 5.15 2.30 -19.98
C PHE A 270 5.84 0.93 -20.00
N PHE A 271 7.11 0.87 -19.57
CA PHE A 271 7.81 -0.42 -19.43
C PHE A 271 7.09 -1.35 -18.45
N ALA A 272 6.71 -0.85 -17.28
CA ALA A 272 5.98 -1.67 -16.30
C ALA A 272 4.57 -2.04 -16.79
N LEU A 273 3.89 -1.13 -17.49
CA LEU A 273 2.58 -1.39 -18.08
C LEU A 273 2.64 -2.54 -19.08
N PHE A 274 3.55 -2.47 -20.05
CA PHE A 274 3.72 -3.55 -21.05
C PHE A 274 4.25 -4.84 -20.39
N GLY A 275 5.13 -4.73 -19.39
CA GLY A 275 5.59 -5.88 -18.61
C GLY A 275 4.47 -6.58 -17.87
N ALA A 276 3.56 -5.83 -17.25
CA ALA A 276 2.39 -6.40 -16.56
C ALA A 276 1.41 -7.07 -17.54
N LEU A 277 1.16 -6.45 -18.70
CA LEU A 277 0.37 -7.08 -19.77
C LEU A 277 1.05 -8.36 -20.28
N GLY A 278 2.37 -8.34 -20.42
CA GLY A 278 3.15 -9.53 -20.79
C GLY A 278 3.03 -10.65 -19.76
N LEU A 279 3.10 -10.34 -18.47
CA LEU A 279 2.90 -11.32 -17.39
C LEU A 279 1.46 -11.89 -17.43
N ALA A 280 0.45 -11.04 -17.61
CA ALA A 280 -0.93 -11.49 -17.76
C ALA A 280 -1.14 -12.38 -18.99
N ALA A 281 -0.43 -12.11 -20.09
CA ALA A 281 -0.49 -12.95 -21.29
C ALA A 281 0.18 -14.32 -21.09
N VAL A 282 1.27 -14.38 -20.29
CA VAL A 282 2.01 -15.63 -20.03
C VAL A 282 1.34 -16.49 -18.96
N PHE A 283 0.91 -15.88 -17.86
CA PHE A 283 0.37 -16.59 -16.68
C PHE A 283 -1.16 -16.68 -16.68
N GLY A 284 -1.83 -16.02 -17.63
CA GLY A 284 -3.29 -15.96 -17.73
C GLY A 284 -3.86 -14.60 -17.37
N SER A 285 -5.02 -14.27 -17.95
CA SER A 285 -5.70 -12.99 -17.73
C SER A 285 -6.06 -12.74 -16.27
N ASP A 286 -6.29 -13.79 -15.50
CA ASP A 286 -6.69 -13.72 -14.10
C ASP A 286 -5.50 -13.70 -13.12
N PHE A 287 -4.25 -13.65 -13.64
CA PHE A 287 -3.04 -13.69 -12.80
C PHE A 287 -3.01 -12.60 -11.72
N PHE A 288 -3.50 -11.41 -12.01
CA PHE A 288 -3.57 -10.32 -11.04
C PHE A 288 -4.92 -10.24 -10.29
N GLY A 289 -5.89 -11.11 -10.59
CA GLY A 289 -7.22 -11.10 -9.98
C GLY A 289 -8.10 -9.90 -10.38
N VAL A 290 -7.63 -9.08 -11.30
CA VAL A 290 -8.29 -7.86 -11.81
C VAL A 290 -8.14 -7.84 -13.33
N GLU A 291 -9.01 -7.13 -14.03
CA GLU A 291 -8.91 -6.93 -15.48
C GLU A 291 -7.46 -6.56 -15.89
N PRO A 292 -6.85 -7.25 -16.87
CA PRO A 292 -5.43 -7.09 -17.18
C PRO A 292 -4.99 -5.67 -17.47
N LEU A 293 -5.82 -4.88 -18.16
CA LEU A 293 -5.50 -3.50 -18.48
C LEU A 293 -5.51 -2.59 -17.24
N LYS A 294 -6.46 -2.77 -16.34
CA LYS A 294 -6.54 -2.04 -15.06
C LYS A 294 -5.38 -2.41 -14.14
N ALA A 295 -5.07 -3.70 -14.05
CA ALA A 295 -3.89 -4.19 -13.33
C ALA A 295 -2.61 -3.57 -13.91
N ALA A 296 -2.44 -3.63 -15.24
CA ALA A 296 -1.25 -3.11 -15.90
C ALA A 296 -1.09 -1.59 -15.75
N ALA A 297 -2.19 -0.82 -15.83
CA ALA A 297 -2.16 0.62 -15.57
C ALA A 297 -1.75 0.94 -14.11
N SER A 298 -2.29 0.19 -13.16
CA SER A 298 -2.01 0.34 -11.73
C SER A 298 -0.58 -0.08 -11.36
N ILE A 299 -0.05 -1.12 -11.98
CA ILE A 299 1.35 -1.56 -11.82
C ILE A 299 2.29 -0.61 -12.56
N GLY A 300 1.90 -0.19 -13.77
CA GLY A 300 2.69 0.69 -14.61
C GLY A 300 3.10 1.96 -13.90
N ILE A 301 2.18 2.61 -13.20
CA ILE A 301 2.43 3.90 -12.55
C ILE A 301 3.55 3.86 -11.50
N ILE A 302 3.91 2.68 -10.96
CA ILE A 302 5.05 2.50 -10.04
C ILE A 302 6.35 3.00 -10.69
N GLY A 303 6.49 2.81 -12.01
CA GLY A 303 7.68 3.22 -12.76
C GLY A 303 7.94 4.73 -12.77
N GLY A 304 6.94 5.55 -12.46
CA GLY A 304 7.10 6.99 -12.23
C GLY A 304 7.80 7.35 -10.92
N ALA A 305 7.90 6.40 -9.99
CA ALA A 305 8.43 6.60 -8.64
C ALA A 305 7.69 7.71 -7.85
N ASP A 306 6.37 7.75 -8.01
CA ASP A 306 5.47 8.70 -7.38
C ASP A 306 4.42 7.94 -6.54
N GLY A 307 4.70 7.81 -5.25
CA GLY A 307 3.86 7.06 -4.32
C GLY A 307 2.41 7.54 -4.27
N PRO A 308 2.16 8.84 -4.03
CA PRO A 308 0.81 9.39 -4.00
C PRO A 308 0.02 9.18 -5.29
N THR A 309 0.64 9.36 -6.45
CA THR A 309 0.02 9.11 -7.76
C THR A 309 -0.33 7.62 -7.93
N ALA A 310 0.58 6.73 -7.52
CA ALA A 310 0.35 5.29 -7.58
C ALA A 310 -0.86 4.88 -6.73
N ILE A 311 -0.98 5.40 -5.52
CA ILE A 311 -2.15 5.15 -4.65
C ILE A 311 -3.43 5.70 -5.29
N TRP A 312 -3.39 6.95 -5.78
CA TRP A 312 -4.56 7.61 -6.36
C TRP A 312 -5.12 6.86 -7.57
N LEU A 313 -4.25 6.36 -8.45
CA LEU A 313 -4.66 5.60 -9.63
C LEU A 313 -5.17 4.21 -9.24
N THR A 314 -4.40 3.49 -8.42
CA THR A 314 -4.69 2.10 -8.05
C THR A 314 -5.96 1.98 -7.23
N SER A 315 -6.24 2.92 -6.31
CA SER A 315 -7.48 2.92 -5.52
C SER A 315 -8.75 3.00 -6.39
N ARG A 316 -8.62 3.51 -7.62
CA ARG A 316 -9.73 3.65 -8.56
C ARG A 316 -9.83 2.55 -9.61
N LEU A 317 -8.70 1.98 -10.03
CA LEU A 317 -8.66 0.98 -11.11
C LEU A 317 -8.53 -0.46 -10.59
N ALA A 318 -7.75 -0.68 -9.53
CA ALA A 318 -7.44 -2.01 -9.00
C ALA A 318 -7.25 -1.96 -7.48
N PRO A 319 -8.31 -1.72 -6.68
CA PRO A 319 -8.21 -1.59 -5.22
C PRO A 319 -7.56 -2.82 -4.54
N ASP A 320 -7.77 -4.02 -5.10
CA ASP A 320 -7.21 -5.26 -4.57
C ASP A 320 -5.67 -5.30 -4.64
N LEU A 321 -5.07 -4.64 -5.64
CA LEU A 321 -3.63 -4.55 -5.80
C LEU A 321 -3.01 -3.38 -5.03
N LEU A 322 -3.84 -2.53 -4.40
CA LEU A 322 -3.39 -1.28 -3.78
C LEU A 322 -2.30 -1.50 -2.72
N GLY A 323 -2.42 -2.55 -1.91
CA GLY A 323 -1.43 -2.87 -0.88
C GLY A 323 -0.05 -3.15 -1.46
N ALA A 324 0.03 -4.06 -2.43
CA ALA A 324 1.28 -4.43 -3.09
C ALA A 324 1.91 -3.24 -3.84
N ILE A 325 1.09 -2.50 -4.59
CA ILE A 325 1.54 -1.34 -5.39
C ILE A 325 2.01 -0.20 -4.49
N ALA A 326 1.27 0.12 -3.43
CA ALA A 326 1.65 1.17 -2.50
C ALA A 326 2.98 0.86 -1.81
N VAL A 327 3.15 -0.38 -1.32
CA VAL A 327 4.41 -0.82 -0.70
C VAL A 327 5.55 -0.77 -1.71
N ALA A 328 5.35 -1.25 -2.94
CA ALA A 328 6.34 -1.18 -4.01
C ALA A 328 6.78 0.27 -4.26
N ALA A 329 5.82 1.17 -4.54
CA ALA A 329 6.08 2.55 -4.90
C ALA A 329 6.87 3.30 -3.80
N TYR A 330 6.45 3.16 -2.53
CA TYR A 330 7.13 3.83 -1.42
C TYR A 330 8.47 3.20 -1.05
N SER A 331 8.58 1.86 -1.14
CA SER A 331 9.86 1.19 -0.89
C SER A 331 10.91 1.60 -1.92
N TYR A 332 10.54 1.69 -3.21
CA TYR A 332 11.49 2.13 -4.24
C TYR A 332 11.84 3.59 -4.11
N MET A 333 10.89 4.45 -3.75
CA MET A 333 11.18 5.85 -3.46
C MET A 333 12.20 5.97 -2.32
N ALA A 334 12.08 5.17 -1.27
CA ALA A 334 13.05 5.14 -0.17
C ALA A 334 14.43 4.58 -0.60
N LEU A 335 14.48 3.69 -1.59
CA LEU A 335 15.70 3.07 -2.09
C LEU A 335 16.38 3.84 -3.24
N VAL A 336 15.82 4.98 -3.68
CA VAL A 336 16.41 5.87 -4.70
C VAL A 336 17.92 6.10 -4.50
N PRO A 337 18.42 6.42 -3.28
CA PRO A 337 19.84 6.66 -3.04
C PRO A 337 20.75 5.45 -3.28
N ILE A 338 20.18 4.24 -3.33
CA ILE A 338 20.92 2.99 -3.56
C ILE A 338 20.82 2.57 -5.02
N ILE A 339 19.62 2.68 -5.62
CA ILE A 339 19.32 2.14 -6.96
C ILE A 339 19.85 3.06 -8.06
N GLN A 340 19.72 4.37 -7.92
CA GLN A 340 20.11 5.32 -8.99
C GLN A 340 21.61 5.42 -9.24
N PRO A 341 22.50 5.52 -8.22
CA PRO A 341 23.93 5.76 -8.48
C PRO A 341 24.62 4.71 -9.35
N PRO A 342 24.38 3.39 -9.18
CA PRO A 342 24.95 2.38 -10.08
C PRO A 342 24.51 2.58 -11.55
N ILE A 343 23.24 2.89 -11.78
CA ILE A 343 22.67 3.08 -13.12
C ILE A 343 23.28 4.33 -13.78
N MET A 344 23.34 5.42 -13.03
CA MET A 344 23.95 6.67 -13.52
C MET A 344 25.41 6.46 -13.90
N LYS A 345 26.19 5.78 -13.04
CA LYS A 345 27.62 5.51 -13.30
C LYS A 345 27.83 4.56 -14.46
N ALA A 346 26.95 3.56 -14.63
CA ALA A 346 27.01 2.62 -15.76
C ALA A 346 26.70 3.29 -17.12
N LEU A 347 25.81 4.27 -17.11
CA LEU A 347 25.35 4.94 -18.34
C LEU A 347 26.13 6.20 -18.66
N THR A 348 27.00 6.73 -17.81
CA THR A 348 27.74 7.96 -18.04
C THR A 348 29.25 7.75 -17.93
N THR A 349 30.00 8.40 -18.80
CA THR A 349 31.45 8.46 -18.72
C THR A 349 31.88 9.46 -17.63
N LYS A 350 33.12 9.34 -17.15
CA LYS A 350 33.66 10.28 -16.16
C LYS A 350 33.69 11.72 -16.71
N GLU A 351 34.02 11.87 -17.99
CA GLU A 351 34.04 13.17 -18.66
C GLU A 351 32.67 13.82 -18.71
N GLU A 352 31.62 13.05 -19.02
CA GLU A 352 30.24 13.52 -19.03
C GLU A 352 29.77 13.99 -17.66
N ARG A 353 30.19 13.31 -16.59
CA ARG A 353 29.84 13.67 -15.20
C ARG A 353 30.54 14.95 -14.72
N LEU A 354 31.68 15.29 -15.31
CA LEU A 354 32.42 16.52 -15.02
C LEU A 354 31.89 17.77 -15.74
N ILE A 355 30.89 17.65 -16.63
CA ILE A 355 30.26 18.79 -17.29
C ILE A 355 29.66 19.71 -16.22
N LYS A 356 30.14 20.96 -16.16
CA LYS A 356 29.63 22.02 -15.28
C LYS A 356 28.45 22.70 -15.97
N MET A 357 27.36 22.82 -15.21
CA MET A 357 26.15 23.47 -15.71
C MET A 357 26.22 24.97 -15.48
N PRO A 358 25.77 25.80 -16.45
CA PRO A 358 25.69 27.24 -16.29
C PRO A 358 24.65 27.59 -15.21
N GLN A 359 24.79 28.76 -14.63
CA GLN A 359 23.81 29.30 -13.70
C GLN A 359 22.47 29.54 -14.42
N LEU A 360 21.38 29.18 -13.76
CA LEU A 360 20.03 29.42 -14.28
C LEU A 360 19.73 30.94 -14.30
N ARG A 361 18.91 31.37 -15.26
CA ARG A 361 18.40 32.76 -15.26
C ARG A 361 17.52 33.01 -14.04
N ASP A 362 17.50 34.23 -13.60
CA ASP A 362 16.57 34.67 -12.58
C ASP A 362 15.13 34.65 -13.11
N VAL A 363 14.23 34.05 -12.35
CA VAL A 363 12.79 33.97 -12.67
C VAL A 363 12.04 35.03 -11.89
N THR A 364 11.24 35.83 -12.58
CA THR A 364 10.46 36.90 -11.97
C THR A 364 9.34 36.33 -11.09
N LYS A 365 8.92 37.11 -10.10
CA LYS A 365 7.81 36.72 -9.20
C LYS A 365 6.50 36.49 -9.98
N ILE A 366 6.26 37.26 -11.02
CA ILE A 366 5.06 37.12 -11.88
C ILE A 366 5.09 35.79 -12.61
N GLU A 367 6.22 35.40 -13.20
CA GLU A 367 6.36 34.08 -13.85
C GLU A 367 6.06 32.95 -12.87
N LYS A 368 6.57 33.02 -11.64
CA LYS A 368 6.37 32.01 -10.59
C LYS A 368 4.90 31.90 -10.14
N ILE A 369 4.15 33.01 -10.13
CA ILE A 369 2.72 33.01 -9.78
C ILE A 369 1.86 32.56 -10.97
N CYS A 370 2.19 33.00 -12.19
CA CYS A 370 1.41 32.65 -13.37
C CYS A 370 1.59 31.18 -13.78
N PHE A 371 2.76 30.59 -13.57
CA PHE A 371 3.08 29.23 -13.99
C PHE A 371 2.10 28.18 -13.44
N PRO A 372 1.83 28.08 -12.12
CA PRO A 372 0.91 27.10 -11.58
C PRO A 372 -0.52 27.29 -12.09
N LEU A 373 -0.97 28.52 -12.33
CA LEU A 373 -2.28 28.82 -12.87
C LEU A 373 -2.40 28.36 -14.32
N ILE A 374 -1.39 28.63 -15.14
CA ILE A 374 -1.32 28.21 -16.56
C ILE A 374 -1.33 26.68 -16.64
N VAL A 375 -0.51 26.00 -15.84
CA VAL A 375 -0.45 24.53 -15.84
C VAL A 375 -1.77 23.93 -15.43
N LEU A 376 -2.42 24.48 -14.40
CA LEU A 376 -3.73 24.03 -13.94
C LEU A 376 -4.81 24.18 -15.02
N LEU A 377 -4.88 25.36 -15.65
CA LEU A 377 -5.87 25.66 -16.71
C LEU A 377 -5.62 24.77 -17.94
N LEU A 378 -4.36 24.60 -18.33
CA LEU A 378 -4.01 23.71 -19.44
C LEU A 378 -4.41 22.28 -19.15
N CYS A 379 -4.14 21.80 -17.93
CA CYS A 379 -4.55 20.48 -17.49
C CYS A 379 -6.07 20.33 -17.46
N ALA A 380 -6.81 21.34 -16.99
CA ALA A 380 -8.26 21.30 -16.93
C ALA A 380 -8.90 21.20 -18.32
N ILE A 381 -8.28 21.82 -19.33
CA ILE A 381 -8.78 21.78 -20.72
C ILE A 381 -8.41 20.46 -21.41
N LEU A 382 -7.14 20.02 -21.25
CA LEU A 382 -6.64 18.86 -22.00
C LEU A 382 -6.90 17.52 -21.30
N LEU A 383 -6.86 17.48 -19.96
CA LEU A 383 -6.92 16.26 -19.20
C LEU A 383 -7.62 16.45 -17.84
N PRO A 384 -8.96 16.61 -17.84
CA PRO A 384 -9.71 16.88 -16.61
C PRO A 384 -9.51 15.83 -15.49
N SER A 385 -9.22 14.58 -15.85
CA SER A 385 -8.98 13.49 -14.91
C SER A 385 -7.74 13.69 -14.02
N ALA A 386 -6.72 14.44 -14.47
CA ALA A 386 -5.52 14.75 -13.70
C ALA A 386 -5.67 16.00 -12.80
N VAL A 387 -6.75 16.76 -12.96
CA VAL A 387 -6.98 18.03 -12.24
C VAL A 387 -6.91 17.87 -10.72
N PRO A 388 -7.45 16.81 -10.07
CA PRO A 388 -7.35 16.68 -8.62
C PRO A 388 -5.90 16.66 -8.10
N LEU A 389 -5.02 15.93 -8.77
CA LEU A 389 -3.61 15.83 -8.38
C LEU A 389 -2.84 17.10 -8.74
N ILE A 390 -2.92 17.53 -10.00
CA ILE A 390 -2.20 18.73 -10.48
C ILE A 390 -2.75 19.98 -9.79
N GLY A 391 -4.04 20.09 -9.57
CA GLY A 391 -4.65 21.22 -8.86
C GLY A 391 -4.14 21.35 -7.43
N ALA A 392 -4.03 20.25 -6.69
CA ALA A 392 -3.45 20.25 -5.36
C ALA A 392 -1.97 20.66 -5.36
N LEU A 393 -1.17 20.13 -6.31
CA LEU A 393 0.23 20.50 -6.48
C LEU A 393 0.39 22.00 -6.77
N MET A 394 -0.42 22.52 -7.70
CA MET A 394 -0.38 23.92 -8.11
C MET A 394 -0.88 24.86 -7.01
N LEU A 395 -1.88 24.45 -6.21
CA LEU A 395 -2.34 25.21 -5.05
C LEU A 395 -1.23 25.38 -4.00
N GLY A 396 -0.54 24.27 -3.67
CA GLY A 396 0.59 24.31 -2.74
C GLY A 396 1.69 25.24 -3.23
N ASN A 397 2.06 25.15 -4.50
CA ASN A 397 3.08 26.03 -5.08
C ASN A 397 2.65 27.49 -5.14
N LEU A 398 1.42 27.75 -5.55
CA LEU A 398 0.88 29.12 -5.57
C LEU A 398 0.93 29.76 -4.19
N ALA A 399 0.54 29.03 -3.13
CA ALA A 399 0.60 29.52 -1.77
C ALA A 399 2.03 29.91 -1.35
N LYS A 400 3.04 29.14 -1.80
CA LYS A 400 4.46 29.46 -1.57
C LYS A 400 4.89 30.73 -2.29
N GLU A 401 4.55 30.89 -3.57
CA GLU A 401 5.07 31.96 -4.43
C GLU A 401 4.36 33.32 -4.22
N VAL A 402 3.14 33.34 -3.68
CA VAL A 402 2.44 34.59 -3.34
C VAL A 402 3.22 35.42 -2.31
N GLY A 403 3.88 34.76 -1.35
CA GLY A 403 4.80 35.40 -0.42
C GLY A 403 4.21 35.66 0.97
N PRO A 404 4.65 36.71 1.69
CA PRO A 404 4.44 36.87 3.13
C PRO A 404 2.98 36.84 3.60
N SER A 405 2.04 37.33 2.79
CA SER A 405 0.60 37.36 3.14
C SER A 405 0.00 35.96 3.32
N VAL A 406 0.57 34.93 2.68
CA VAL A 406 0.05 33.55 2.70
C VAL A 406 1.10 32.56 3.25
N SER A 407 2.23 33.06 3.76
CA SER A 407 3.34 32.22 4.24
C SER A 407 2.92 31.19 5.29
N ARG A 408 1.98 31.55 6.19
CA ARG A 408 1.45 30.61 7.20
C ARG A 408 0.74 29.41 6.58
N ILE A 409 0.01 29.60 5.48
CA ILE A 409 -0.68 28.52 4.77
C ILE A 409 0.34 27.64 4.06
N ALA A 410 1.29 28.24 3.34
CA ALA A 410 2.37 27.52 2.66
C ALA A 410 3.21 26.71 3.67
N ASP A 411 3.55 27.30 4.81
CA ASP A 411 4.32 26.64 5.86
C ASP A 411 3.55 25.50 6.52
N THR A 412 2.25 25.69 6.76
CA THR A 412 1.37 24.61 7.26
C THR A 412 1.31 23.45 6.27
N MET A 413 1.15 23.72 4.96
CA MET A 413 1.11 22.70 3.92
C MET A 413 2.45 21.94 3.80
N ALA A 414 3.56 22.67 3.81
CA ALA A 414 4.90 22.13 3.62
C ALA A 414 5.44 21.34 4.83
N ASN A 415 4.93 21.59 6.03
CA ASN A 415 5.42 20.98 7.26
C ASN A 415 4.31 20.19 7.98
N ALA A 416 3.35 20.86 8.62
CA ALA A 416 2.39 20.19 9.47
C ALA A 416 1.48 19.22 8.68
N LEU A 417 0.86 19.69 7.61
CA LEU A 417 -0.09 18.90 6.83
C LEU A 417 0.58 17.67 6.21
N ILE A 418 1.70 17.86 5.49
CA ILE A 418 2.39 16.76 4.82
C ILE A 418 2.89 15.72 5.82
N ASN A 419 3.40 16.13 6.98
CA ASN A 419 3.91 15.22 8.00
C ASN A 419 2.78 14.40 8.63
N ILE A 420 1.66 15.02 9.01
CA ILE A 420 0.49 14.34 9.57
C ILE A 420 -0.05 13.30 8.57
N VAL A 421 -0.28 13.74 7.34
CA VAL A 421 -0.84 12.87 6.30
C VAL A 421 0.12 11.74 5.93
N THR A 422 1.43 12.01 5.89
CA THR A 422 2.44 10.99 5.62
C THR A 422 2.49 9.92 6.69
N ILE A 423 2.37 10.29 7.97
CA ILE A 423 2.28 9.33 9.08
C ILE A 423 1.04 8.45 8.93
N MET A 424 -0.14 9.08 8.76
CA MET A 424 -1.40 8.35 8.62
C MET A 424 -1.40 7.44 7.39
N LEU A 425 -0.90 7.95 6.26
CA LEU A 425 -0.77 7.18 5.02
C LEU A 425 0.23 6.03 5.18
N GLY A 426 1.39 6.28 5.80
CA GLY A 426 2.37 5.24 6.05
C GLY A 426 1.83 4.09 6.89
N LEU A 427 1.13 4.40 7.99
CA LEU A 427 0.45 3.40 8.81
C LEU A 427 -0.61 2.63 8.01
N SER A 428 -1.41 3.33 7.20
CA SER A 428 -2.45 2.72 6.35
C SER A 428 -1.87 1.80 5.28
N VAL A 429 -0.79 2.22 4.61
CA VAL A 429 -0.07 1.39 3.62
C VAL A 429 0.59 0.21 4.31
N GLY A 430 1.21 0.44 5.47
CA GLY A 430 1.80 -0.61 6.29
C GLY A 430 0.79 -1.69 6.69
N SER A 431 -0.46 -1.31 6.95
CA SER A 431 -1.52 -2.29 7.27
C SER A 431 -1.78 -3.32 6.16
N LYS A 432 -1.41 -3.01 4.93
CA LYS A 432 -1.52 -3.92 3.77
C LYS A 432 -0.29 -4.84 3.59
N LEU A 433 0.72 -4.70 4.45
CA LEU A 433 1.83 -5.66 4.59
C LEU A 433 1.42 -6.93 5.36
N ALA A 434 0.13 -7.22 5.44
CA ALA A 434 -0.35 -8.47 6.00
C ALA A 434 0.18 -9.66 5.19
N CYS A 435 0.56 -10.73 5.88
CA CYS A 435 1.33 -11.85 5.30
C CYS A 435 0.61 -12.53 4.12
N GLU A 436 -0.71 -12.66 4.18
CA GLU A 436 -1.53 -13.32 3.17
C GLU A 436 -1.54 -12.58 1.82
N LYS A 437 -1.47 -11.25 1.85
CA LYS A 437 -1.46 -10.41 0.63
C LYS A 437 -0.04 -10.18 0.12
N PHE A 438 0.90 -9.99 1.04
CA PHE A 438 2.26 -9.62 0.67
C PHE A 438 3.09 -10.82 0.19
N LEU A 439 2.95 -12.00 0.82
CA LEU A 439 3.67 -13.22 0.45
C LEU A 439 2.98 -13.98 -0.68
N SER A 440 2.47 -13.28 -1.69
CA SER A 440 1.86 -13.85 -2.89
C SER A 440 2.78 -13.75 -4.10
N GLY A 441 2.64 -14.69 -5.06
CA GLY A 441 3.40 -14.64 -6.30
C GLY A 441 3.11 -13.37 -7.12
N GLN A 442 1.90 -12.86 -7.06
CA GLN A 442 1.47 -11.61 -7.68
C GLN A 442 2.25 -10.42 -7.12
N THR A 443 2.34 -10.31 -5.79
CA THR A 443 3.07 -9.22 -5.13
C THR A 443 4.55 -9.27 -5.47
N LEU A 444 5.18 -10.45 -5.49
CA LEU A 444 6.59 -10.58 -5.87
C LEU A 444 6.82 -10.17 -7.33
N ALA A 445 5.89 -10.52 -8.24
CA ALA A 445 5.95 -10.09 -9.64
C ALA A 445 5.81 -8.56 -9.76
N ILE A 446 4.88 -7.93 -9.02
CA ILE A 446 4.69 -6.49 -8.97
C ILE A 446 5.97 -5.80 -8.45
N LEU A 447 6.56 -6.32 -7.38
CA LEU A 447 7.82 -5.81 -6.82
C LEU A 447 8.96 -5.89 -7.85
N ALA A 448 9.20 -7.05 -8.45
CA ALA A 448 10.26 -7.22 -9.43
C ALA A 448 10.07 -6.29 -10.64
N LEU A 449 8.85 -6.21 -11.17
CA LEU A 449 8.53 -5.37 -12.33
C LEU A 449 8.68 -3.89 -12.00
N GLY A 450 8.23 -3.46 -10.82
CA GLY A 450 8.39 -2.08 -10.36
C GLY A 450 9.86 -1.67 -10.20
N LEU A 451 10.73 -2.56 -9.68
CA LEU A 451 12.16 -2.32 -9.60
C LEU A 451 12.79 -2.13 -10.98
N CYS A 452 12.47 -3.04 -11.92
CA CYS A 452 12.96 -2.91 -13.31
C CYS A 452 12.46 -1.62 -13.96
N ALA A 453 11.20 -1.25 -13.76
CA ALA A 453 10.61 -0.02 -14.27
C ALA A 453 11.32 1.23 -13.75
N PHE A 454 11.64 1.25 -12.46
CA PHE A 454 12.40 2.35 -11.85
C PHE A 454 13.81 2.48 -12.44
N CYS A 455 14.48 1.34 -12.67
CA CYS A 455 15.78 1.32 -13.35
C CYS A 455 15.68 1.88 -14.77
N VAL A 456 14.65 1.46 -15.53
CA VAL A 456 14.40 1.93 -16.92
C VAL A 456 14.05 3.41 -16.94
N GLY A 457 13.23 3.91 -16.02
CA GLY A 457 12.90 5.34 -15.90
C GLY A 457 14.14 6.19 -15.64
N THR A 458 14.98 5.76 -14.70
CA THR A 458 16.26 6.42 -14.41
C THR A 458 17.18 6.43 -15.66
N ALA A 459 17.30 5.29 -16.32
CA ALA A 459 18.10 5.15 -17.53
C ALA A 459 17.57 6.03 -18.69
N GLY A 460 16.23 6.05 -18.87
CA GLY A 460 15.55 6.85 -19.89
C GLY A 460 15.86 8.34 -19.76
N GLY A 461 15.82 8.87 -18.53
CA GLY A 461 16.19 10.26 -18.25
C GLY A 461 17.66 10.58 -18.60
N VAL A 462 18.60 9.71 -18.20
CA VAL A 462 20.03 9.86 -18.50
C VAL A 462 20.30 9.77 -20.01
N VAL A 463 19.71 8.79 -20.69
CA VAL A 463 19.85 8.61 -22.15
C VAL A 463 19.29 9.82 -22.90
N MET A 464 18.13 10.34 -22.47
CA MET A 464 17.54 11.54 -23.07
C MET A 464 18.46 12.76 -22.94
N ALA A 465 19.12 12.93 -21.80
CA ALA A 465 20.09 14.01 -21.63
C ALA A 465 21.27 13.86 -22.62
N LYS A 466 21.74 12.64 -22.88
CA LYS A 466 22.76 12.35 -23.89
C LYS A 466 22.26 12.66 -25.32
N ILE A 467 21.03 12.27 -25.62
CA ILE A 467 20.41 12.57 -26.92
C ILE A 467 20.31 14.08 -27.11
N MET A 468 19.87 14.82 -26.09
CA MET A 468 19.83 16.28 -26.15
C MET A 468 21.21 16.89 -26.39
N ASN A 469 22.26 16.31 -25.83
CA ASN A 469 23.64 16.76 -26.04
C ASN A 469 24.17 16.56 -27.49
N LEU A 470 23.54 15.68 -28.28
CA LEU A 470 23.87 15.52 -29.69
C LEU A 470 23.38 16.70 -30.53
N PHE A 471 22.26 17.33 -30.12
CA PHE A 471 21.62 18.41 -30.85
C PHE A 471 21.85 19.80 -30.24
N SER A 472 22.38 19.87 -29.01
CA SER A 472 22.60 21.12 -28.28
C SER A 472 24.04 21.61 -28.41
N LYS A 473 24.22 22.93 -28.62
CA LYS A 473 25.53 23.57 -28.54
C LYS A 473 26.08 23.63 -27.10
N GLU A 474 25.19 23.82 -26.13
CA GLU A 474 25.54 23.81 -24.72
C GLU A 474 25.28 22.42 -24.17
N LYS A 475 26.32 21.77 -23.69
CA LYS A 475 26.22 20.41 -23.16
C LYS A 475 25.59 20.42 -21.76
N ILE A 476 24.65 19.51 -21.55
CA ILE A 476 23.97 19.27 -20.31
C ILE A 476 24.66 18.10 -19.59
N ASN A 477 24.86 18.19 -18.28
CA ASN A 477 25.37 17.07 -17.53
C ASN A 477 24.30 15.95 -17.50
N PRO A 478 24.57 14.75 -18.05
CA PRO A 478 23.56 13.70 -18.16
C PRO A 478 23.01 13.21 -16.81
N LEU A 479 23.73 13.44 -15.72
CA LEU A 479 23.26 13.08 -14.38
C LEU A 479 21.94 13.76 -14.01
N ILE A 480 21.68 14.99 -14.51
CA ILE A 480 20.41 15.67 -14.19
C ILE A 480 19.18 14.94 -14.78
N GLY A 481 19.39 14.17 -15.87
CA GLY A 481 18.33 13.37 -16.46
C GLY A 481 17.80 12.27 -15.52
N SER A 482 18.66 11.70 -14.67
CA SER A 482 18.22 10.71 -13.68
C SER A 482 17.26 11.30 -12.64
N ALA A 483 17.28 12.63 -12.43
CA ALA A 483 16.35 13.31 -11.54
C ALA A 483 14.92 13.41 -12.14
N GLY A 484 14.71 13.05 -13.41
CA GLY A 484 13.40 13.05 -14.05
C GLY A 484 12.37 12.08 -13.45
N VAL A 485 12.78 11.12 -12.63
CA VAL A 485 11.85 10.33 -11.81
C VAL A 485 11.22 11.20 -10.73
N SER A 486 9.95 10.94 -10.38
CA SER A 486 9.12 11.84 -9.57
C SER A 486 9.43 11.84 -8.07
N ALA A 487 10.53 11.24 -7.64
CA ALA A 487 10.96 11.22 -6.22
C ALA A 487 11.54 12.59 -5.82
N VAL A 488 10.67 13.56 -5.51
CA VAL A 488 11.05 14.94 -5.16
C VAL A 488 11.30 15.08 -3.64
N PRO A 489 12.38 15.75 -3.22
CA PRO A 489 13.55 16.23 -3.96
C PRO A 489 14.70 15.21 -3.99
N MET A 490 14.45 13.95 -3.66
CA MET A 490 15.50 12.94 -3.43
C MET A 490 16.31 12.64 -4.67
N ALA A 491 15.67 12.43 -5.83
CA ALA A 491 16.38 12.10 -7.05
C ALA A 491 17.34 13.21 -7.47
N ALA A 492 16.96 14.47 -7.33
CA ALA A 492 17.84 15.61 -7.59
C ALA A 492 19.04 15.65 -6.63
N ARG A 493 18.83 15.36 -5.33
CA ARG A 493 19.92 15.27 -4.35
C ARG A 493 20.90 14.14 -4.66
N VAL A 494 20.39 12.99 -5.12
CA VAL A 494 21.22 11.84 -5.50
C VAL A 494 22.05 12.17 -6.74
N SER A 495 21.46 12.82 -7.77
CA SER A 495 22.19 13.29 -8.94
C SER A 495 23.32 14.25 -8.56
N ASN A 496 23.04 15.21 -7.67
CA ASN A 496 24.04 16.13 -7.15
C ASN A 496 25.13 15.42 -6.34
N LYS A 497 24.78 14.42 -5.51
CA LYS A 497 25.74 13.63 -4.74
C LYS A 497 26.72 12.91 -5.69
N VAL A 498 26.22 12.25 -6.73
CA VAL A 498 27.05 11.52 -7.69
C VAL A 498 27.96 12.48 -8.49
N ALA A 499 27.47 13.65 -8.87
CA ALA A 499 28.30 14.68 -9.55
C ALA A 499 29.44 15.15 -8.64
N ARG A 500 29.20 15.34 -7.36
CA ARG A 500 30.20 15.78 -6.37
C ARG A 500 31.19 14.70 -5.94
N GLU A 501 30.89 13.43 -6.16
CA GLU A 501 31.85 12.33 -5.95
C GLU A 501 33.02 12.40 -6.92
N ASP A 502 32.80 12.87 -8.15
CA ASP A 502 33.83 13.02 -9.18
C ASP A 502 34.50 14.43 -9.16
N ASP A 503 33.76 15.50 -8.87
CA ASP A 503 34.24 16.87 -8.68
C ASP A 503 33.45 17.56 -7.55
N PRO A 504 34.06 17.78 -6.37
CA PRO A 504 33.39 18.44 -5.23
C PRO A 504 32.82 19.83 -5.54
N ALA A 505 33.33 20.52 -6.56
CA ALA A 505 32.86 21.84 -7.01
C ALA A 505 31.73 21.78 -8.04
N ASN A 506 31.34 20.58 -8.49
CA ASN A 506 30.28 20.41 -9.49
C ASN A 506 28.90 20.29 -8.83
N PHE A 507 28.23 21.43 -8.67
CA PHE A 507 26.88 21.50 -8.10
C PHE A 507 25.84 21.50 -9.20
N VAL A 508 25.10 20.40 -9.33
CA VAL A 508 24.02 20.25 -10.34
C VAL A 508 22.62 20.24 -9.72
N LEU A 509 22.51 20.50 -8.41
CA LEU A 509 21.24 20.37 -7.67
C LEU A 509 20.11 21.23 -8.28
N MET A 510 20.39 22.51 -8.51
CA MET A 510 19.38 23.44 -9.01
C MET A 510 18.91 23.06 -10.42
N GLN A 511 19.84 22.64 -11.28
CA GLN A 511 19.51 22.17 -12.63
C GLN A 511 18.77 20.83 -12.61
N ALA A 512 19.08 19.95 -11.68
CA ALA A 512 18.41 18.66 -11.48
C ALA A 512 16.98 18.81 -10.94
N MET A 513 16.67 19.90 -10.25
CA MET A 513 15.31 20.18 -9.78
C MET A 513 14.32 20.39 -10.93
N GLY A 514 14.75 20.96 -12.07
CA GLY A 514 13.88 21.13 -13.24
C GLY A 514 13.29 19.81 -13.76
N PRO A 515 14.12 18.83 -14.16
CA PRO A 515 13.64 17.50 -14.54
C PRO A 515 12.83 16.80 -13.43
N ASN A 516 13.24 16.96 -12.18
CA ASN A 516 12.59 16.30 -11.05
C ASN A 516 11.14 16.76 -10.87
N VAL A 517 10.92 18.06 -10.94
CA VAL A 517 9.59 18.65 -10.84
C VAL A 517 8.74 18.34 -12.07
N SER A 518 9.32 18.38 -13.26
CA SER A 518 8.60 18.00 -14.48
C SER A 518 8.21 16.51 -14.47
N GLY A 519 8.98 15.66 -13.79
CA GLY A 519 8.64 14.27 -13.56
C GLY A 519 7.33 14.10 -12.78
N VAL A 520 7.13 14.88 -11.71
CA VAL A 520 5.89 14.84 -10.90
C VAL A 520 4.67 15.27 -11.72
N ILE A 521 4.81 16.34 -12.52
CA ILE A 521 3.74 16.74 -13.44
C ILE A 521 3.50 15.62 -14.45
N GLY A 522 4.57 15.02 -14.99
CA GLY A 522 4.50 13.92 -15.94
C GLY A 522 3.78 12.70 -15.38
N SER A 523 4.13 12.23 -14.18
CA SER A 523 3.46 11.08 -13.54
C SER A 523 1.98 11.34 -13.28
N ALA A 524 1.62 12.54 -12.80
CA ALA A 524 0.23 12.93 -12.58
C ALA A 524 -0.59 13.00 -13.87
N VAL A 525 0.01 13.53 -14.96
CA VAL A 525 -0.60 13.55 -16.30
C VAL A 525 -0.81 12.14 -16.82
N VAL A 526 0.23 11.29 -16.75
CA VAL A 526 0.13 9.88 -17.19
C VAL A 526 -0.92 9.13 -16.38
N ALA A 527 -1.00 9.33 -15.07
CA ALA A 527 -2.05 8.71 -14.23
C ALA A 527 -3.45 9.14 -14.69
N GLY A 528 -3.66 10.42 -14.99
CA GLY A 528 -4.92 10.92 -15.54
C GLY A 528 -5.28 10.28 -16.88
N VAL A 529 -4.29 10.13 -17.79
CA VAL A 529 -4.48 9.45 -19.07
C VAL A 529 -4.86 7.99 -18.86
N LEU A 530 -4.08 7.25 -18.04
CA LEU A 530 -4.34 5.84 -17.75
C LEU A 530 -5.72 5.66 -17.10
N TYR A 531 -6.10 6.54 -16.17
CA TYR A 531 -7.43 6.50 -15.58
C TYR A 531 -8.55 6.68 -16.62
N THR A 532 -8.36 7.59 -17.57
CA THR A 532 -9.35 7.82 -18.63
C THR A 532 -9.45 6.66 -19.62
N LEU A 533 -8.32 6.01 -19.92
CA LEU A 533 -8.27 4.89 -20.87
C LEU A 533 -8.78 3.57 -20.26
N CYS A 534 -8.62 3.38 -18.96
CA CYS A 534 -8.89 2.10 -18.29
C CYS A 534 -10.16 2.12 -17.40
N ARG A 535 -10.89 3.24 -17.36
CA ARG A 535 -12.13 3.40 -16.59
C ARG A 535 -13.36 2.61 -17.16
#